data_567c507dfc16963843282a228012f038
#
_entry.id   567c507dfc16963843282a228012f038
#
_cell.length_a   1.000
_cell.length_b   1.000
_cell.length_c   1.000
_cell.angle_alpha   90.00
_cell.angle_beta   90.00
_cell.angle_gamma   90.00
#
_symmetry.space_group_name_H-M   'P 1'
#
loop_
_entity.id
_entity.type
_entity.pdbx_description
1 polymer ?
#
loop_
_entity_poly.entity_id
_entity_poly.type
_entity_poly.pdbx_seq_one_letter_code
_entity_poly.pdbx_strand_id
1 'polypeptide(L)'
;MSVIKWSKFAEKTIKELARVKEGENLLILADINTNMDIAEACLSAGLEKTSNAQLLIMRKILDNEKGELNPVIHNAVVNSDIVIGLFKGSKFFSTNTRTEAVKRGTRIISTQPGGIEEYIIQAVVEVDF
;
A
#
# COMPACT_ATOMS: atom_id res chain seq x y z
N MET A 1 -17.17 -3.67 15.31
CA MET A 1 -16.88 -4.70 14.30
C MET A 1 -15.91 -4.17 13.27
N SER A 2 -14.65 -4.35 13.56
CA SER A 2 -13.58 -3.85 12.69
C SER A 2 -13.60 -4.49 11.31
N VAL A 3 -13.91 -5.79 11.22
CA VAL A 3 -13.86 -6.53 9.95
C VAL A 3 -14.79 -5.92 8.89
N ILE A 4 -16.05 -5.63 9.25
CA ILE A 4 -17.01 -5.06 8.30
C ILE A 4 -16.56 -3.66 7.88
N LYS A 5 -16.10 -2.86 8.84
CA LYS A 5 -15.62 -1.50 8.59
C LYS A 5 -14.44 -1.49 7.63
N TRP A 6 -13.46 -2.35 7.90
CA TRP A 6 -12.25 -2.41 7.08
C TRP A 6 -12.51 -3.01 5.71
N SER A 7 -13.53 -3.86 5.57
CA SER A 7 -13.91 -4.40 4.26
C SER A 7 -14.35 -3.30 3.31
N LYS A 8 -15.13 -2.34 3.79
CA LYS A 8 -15.54 -1.21 2.94
C LYS A 8 -14.36 -0.33 2.54
N PHE A 9 -13.48 -0.06 3.47
CA PHE A 9 -12.25 0.69 3.20
C PHE A 9 -11.41 -0.03 2.15
N ALA A 10 -11.19 -1.33 2.34
CA ALA A 10 -10.38 -2.13 1.44
C ALA A 10 -11.00 -2.20 0.04
N GLU A 11 -12.29 -2.40 -0.03
CA GLU A 11 -13.00 -2.47 -1.30
C GLU A 11 -12.88 -1.17 -2.09
N LYS A 12 -13.08 -0.05 -1.41
CA LYS A 12 -12.91 1.26 -2.04
C LYS A 12 -11.47 1.46 -2.53
N THR A 13 -10.50 1.11 -1.71
CA THR A 13 -9.10 1.27 -2.06
C THR A 13 -8.73 0.42 -3.28
N ILE A 14 -9.14 -0.82 -3.30
CA ILE A 14 -8.79 -1.75 -4.38
C ILE A 14 -9.55 -1.43 -5.66
N LYS A 15 -10.86 -1.20 -5.58
CA LYS A 15 -11.71 -1.04 -6.77
C LYS A 15 -11.68 0.36 -7.33
N GLU A 16 -11.79 1.37 -6.48
CA GLU A 16 -11.98 2.75 -6.95
C GLU A 16 -10.66 3.50 -7.07
N LEU A 17 -9.77 3.36 -6.10
CA LEU A 17 -8.51 4.10 -6.10
C LEU A 17 -7.44 3.38 -6.90
N ALA A 18 -7.18 2.13 -6.59
CA ALA A 18 -6.12 1.37 -7.25
C ALA A 18 -6.55 0.81 -8.60
N ARG A 19 -7.82 0.51 -8.75
CA ARG A 19 -8.38 -0.06 -9.99
C ARG A 19 -7.61 -1.31 -10.42
N VAL A 20 -7.43 -2.21 -9.47
CA VAL A 20 -6.66 -3.43 -9.69
C VAL A 20 -7.35 -4.31 -10.72
N LYS A 21 -6.57 -4.84 -11.65
CA LYS A 21 -7.05 -5.74 -12.71
C LYS A 21 -6.37 -7.09 -12.60
N GLU A 22 -7.05 -8.12 -13.09
CA GLU A 22 -6.49 -9.46 -13.11
C GLU A 22 -5.14 -9.47 -13.84
N GLY A 23 -4.20 -10.20 -13.29
CA GLY A 23 -2.85 -10.31 -13.83
C GLY A 23 -1.89 -9.26 -13.33
N GLU A 24 -2.38 -8.18 -12.72
CA GLU A 24 -1.49 -7.16 -12.16
C GLU A 24 -0.86 -7.65 -10.85
N ASN A 25 0.40 -7.28 -10.65
CA ASN A 25 1.11 -7.55 -9.40
C ASN A 25 0.76 -6.46 -8.40
N LEU A 26 0.01 -6.82 -7.38
CA LEU A 26 -0.41 -5.91 -6.31
C LEU A 26 0.40 -6.21 -5.06
N LEU A 27 1.06 -5.20 -4.53
CA LEU A 27 1.76 -5.29 -3.27
C LEU A 27 1.08 -4.41 -2.24
N ILE A 28 0.68 -5.02 -1.13
CA ILE A 28 0.20 -4.28 0.03
C ILE A 28 1.37 -4.21 0.99
N LEU A 29 1.82 -3.00 1.28
CA LEU A 29 3.02 -2.77 2.08
C LEU A 29 2.62 -2.16 3.41
N ALA A 30 2.95 -2.85 4.48
CA ALA A 30 2.61 -2.44 5.83
C ALA A 30 3.86 -2.47 6.70
N ASP A 31 3.81 -1.83 7.86
CA ASP A 31 4.87 -1.96 8.84
C ASP A 31 4.32 -2.56 10.13
N ILE A 32 5.22 -2.76 11.09
CA ILE A 32 4.87 -3.41 12.36
C ILE A 32 3.83 -2.62 13.16
N ASN A 33 3.60 -1.35 12.82
CA ASN A 33 2.60 -0.51 13.50
C ASN A 33 1.27 -0.45 12.76
N THR A 34 1.18 -1.06 11.57
CA THR A 34 -0.06 -1.09 10.81
C THR A 34 -1.05 -2.03 11.50
N ASN A 35 -2.31 -1.62 11.53
CA ASN A 35 -3.37 -2.50 12.01
C ASN A 35 -3.51 -3.67 11.04
N MET A 36 -3.28 -4.88 11.54
CA MET A 36 -3.29 -6.08 10.69
C MET A 36 -4.67 -6.39 10.12
N ASP A 37 -5.74 -6.02 10.81
CA ASP A 37 -7.10 -6.20 10.27
C ASP A 37 -7.27 -5.42 8.96
N ILE A 38 -6.71 -4.23 8.90
CA ILE A 38 -6.74 -3.41 7.69
C ILE A 38 -5.91 -4.05 6.59
N ALA A 39 -4.72 -4.49 6.93
CA ALA A 39 -3.81 -5.11 5.96
C ALA A 39 -4.42 -6.38 5.38
N GLU A 40 -4.99 -7.22 6.22
CA GLU A 40 -5.64 -8.45 5.79
C GLU A 40 -6.87 -8.18 4.93
N ALA A 41 -7.66 -7.17 5.29
CA ALA A 41 -8.84 -6.79 4.50
C ALA A 41 -8.42 -6.34 3.10
N CYS A 42 -7.34 -5.56 3.00
CA CYS A 42 -6.82 -5.12 1.70
C CYS A 42 -6.29 -6.30 0.88
N LEU A 43 -5.60 -7.24 1.51
CA LEU A 43 -5.13 -8.44 0.82
C LEU A 43 -6.29 -9.26 0.30
N SER A 44 -7.31 -9.47 1.13
CA SER A 44 -8.50 -10.23 0.72
C SER A 44 -9.20 -9.58 -0.46
N ALA A 45 -9.40 -8.26 -0.40
CA ALA A 45 -10.02 -7.52 -1.50
C ALA A 45 -9.15 -7.60 -2.77
N GLY A 46 -7.84 -7.51 -2.61
CA GLY A 46 -6.91 -7.62 -3.73
C GLY A 46 -6.96 -8.97 -4.40
N LEU A 47 -7.02 -10.04 -3.60
CA LEU A 47 -7.09 -11.41 -4.13
C LEU A 47 -8.38 -11.70 -4.89
N GLU A 48 -9.42 -10.90 -4.66
CA GLU A 48 -10.65 -11.00 -5.46
C GLU A 48 -10.46 -10.42 -6.86
N LYS A 49 -9.44 -9.57 -7.06
CA LYS A 49 -9.20 -8.89 -8.33
C LYS A 49 -8.03 -9.47 -9.10
N THR A 50 -7.01 -9.93 -8.41
CA THR A 50 -5.83 -10.53 -9.04
C THR A 50 -5.27 -11.63 -8.16
N SER A 51 -4.83 -12.72 -8.79
CA SER A 51 -4.17 -13.80 -8.05
C SER A 51 -2.76 -13.43 -7.60
N ASN A 52 -2.23 -12.31 -8.08
CA ASN A 52 -0.87 -11.87 -7.79
C ASN A 52 -0.83 -10.78 -6.72
N ALA A 53 -1.67 -10.89 -5.71
CA ALA A 53 -1.67 -9.95 -4.58
C ALA A 53 -0.86 -10.53 -3.42
N GLN A 54 0.00 -9.70 -2.82
CA GLN A 54 0.83 -10.09 -1.68
C GLN A 54 0.81 -9.00 -0.62
N LEU A 55 1.01 -9.43 0.61
CA LEU A 55 1.18 -8.54 1.76
C LEU A 55 2.61 -8.67 2.28
N LEU A 56 3.31 -7.55 2.38
CA LEU A 56 4.64 -7.51 2.96
C LEU A 56 4.62 -6.62 4.19
N ILE A 57 5.12 -7.14 5.30
CA ILE A 57 5.18 -6.39 6.56
C ILE A 57 6.65 -6.13 6.85
N MET A 58 7.00 -4.88 7.04
CA MET A 58 8.37 -4.47 7.26
C MET A 58 8.52 -3.73 8.59
N ARG A 59 9.75 -3.43 8.96
CA ARG A 59 10.01 -2.55 10.08
C ARG A 59 9.55 -1.13 9.75
N LYS A 60 9.39 -0.31 10.77
CA LYS A 60 9.06 1.10 10.59
C LYS A 60 10.17 1.80 9.78
N ILE A 61 9.77 2.64 8.86
CA ILE A 61 10.73 3.49 8.12
C ILE A 61 11.24 4.56 9.07
N LEU A 62 12.56 4.73 9.14
CA LEU A 62 13.19 5.67 10.05
C LEU A 62 13.02 7.11 9.55
N ASP A 63 13.03 8.06 10.50
CA ASP A 63 12.78 9.47 10.20
C ASP A 63 13.77 10.07 9.21
N ASN A 64 15.00 9.61 9.23
CA ASN A 64 16.06 10.13 8.35
C ASN A 64 16.34 9.22 7.16
N GLU A 65 15.52 8.23 6.94
CA GLU A 65 15.72 7.26 5.87
C GLU A 65 15.14 7.80 4.57
N LYS A 66 16.01 8.21 3.65
CA LYS A 66 15.58 8.83 2.38
C LYS A 66 16.09 8.08 1.16
N GLY A 67 17.00 7.14 1.33
CA GLY A 67 17.55 6.38 0.23
C GLY A 67 16.66 5.22 -0.18
N GLU A 68 17.25 4.26 -0.86
CA GLU A 68 16.55 3.04 -1.21
C GLU A 68 16.26 2.24 0.05
N LEU A 69 15.11 1.62 0.09
CA LEU A 69 14.76 0.69 1.15
C LEU A 69 15.61 -0.57 1.01
N ASN A 70 15.53 -1.44 2.00
CA ASN A 70 16.19 -2.75 1.96
C ASN A 70 15.97 -3.40 0.58
N PRO A 71 16.98 -4.08 0.00
CA PRO A 71 16.85 -4.64 -1.35
C PRO A 71 15.65 -5.56 -1.57
N VAL A 72 15.25 -6.32 -0.56
CA VAL A 72 14.07 -7.19 -0.69
C VAL A 72 12.82 -6.35 -0.88
N ILE A 73 12.67 -5.32 -0.06
CA ILE A 73 11.50 -4.43 -0.11
C ILE A 73 11.56 -3.57 -1.38
N HIS A 74 12.72 -3.00 -1.67
CA HIS A 74 12.92 -2.18 -2.86
C HIS A 74 12.52 -2.94 -4.12
N ASN A 75 13.03 -4.15 -4.28
CA ASN A 75 12.74 -4.96 -5.45
C ASN A 75 11.26 -5.34 -5.53
N ALA A 76 10.63 -5.62 -4.39
CA ALA A 76 9.21 -5.92 -4.37
C ALA A 76 8.40 -4.71 -4.86
N VAL A 77 8.73 -3.52 -4.39
CA VAL A 77 8.02 -2.30 -4.75
C VAL A 77 8.18 -1.97 -6.22
N VAL A 78 9.41 -1.92 -6.71
CA VAL A 78 9.68 -1.47 -8.09
C VAL A 78 9.24 -2.48 -9.14
N ASN A 79 9.01 -3.71 -8.77
CA ASN A 79 8.50 -4.75 -9.67
C ASN A 79 6.99 -4.96 -9.57
N SER A 80 6.32 -4.18 -8.75
CA SER A 80 4.86 -4.24 -8.64
C SER A 80 4.21 -3.29 -9.63
N ASP A 81 3.01 -3.64 -10.08
CA ASP A 81 2.20 -2.74 -10.89
C ASP A 81 1.48 -1.73 -10.01
N ILE A 82 1.08 -2.15 -8.82
CA ILE A 82 0.37 -1.31 -7.85
C ILE A 82 0.93 -1.60 -6.47
N VAL A 83 1.21 -0.53 -5.72
CA VAL A 83 1.60 -0.64 -4.31
C VAL A 83 0.63 0.15 -3.47
N ILE A 84 0.06 -0.49 -2.47
CA ILE A 84 -0.79 0.18 -1.48
C ILE A 84 0.00 0.25 -0.19
N GLY A 85 0.37 1.45 0.22
CA GLY A 85 1.11 1.68 1.45
C GLY A 85 0.17 2.00 2.61
N LEU A 86 0.26 1.21 3.66
CA LEU A 86 -0.60 1.35 4.85
C LEU A 86 0.23 1.80 6.05
N PHE A 87 1.02 2.84 5.85
CA PHE A 87 1.87 3.36 6.91
C PHE A 87 1.19 4.48 7.67
N LYS A 88 1.51 4.59 8.95
CA LYS A 88 1.20 5.80 9.71
C LYS A 88 2.28 6.83 9.38
N GLY A 89 1.86 7.94 8.81
CA GLY A 89 2.78 8.97 8.37
C GLY A 89 3.19 8.80 6.92
N SER A 90 3.94 9.75 6.43
CA SER A 90 4.24 9.85 5.00
C SER A 90 5.70 9.59 4.66
N LYS A 91 6.42 8.86 5.50
CA LYS A 91 7.86 8.66 5.31
C LYS A 91 8.23 7.87 4.07
N PHE A 92 7.35 7.00 3.64
CA PHE A 92 7.54 6.26 2.40
C PHE A 92 7.73 7.20 1.21
N PHE A 93 7.03 8.34 1.21
CA PHE A 93 7.15 9.31 0.13
C PHE A 93 8.54 9.95 0.02
N SER A 94 9.32 9.91 1.08
CA SER A 94 10.66 10.49 1.09
C SER A 94 11.73 9.53 0.59
N THR A 95 11.38 8.31 0.24
CA THR A 95 12.36 7.31 -0.17
C THR A 95 12.59 7.33 -1.67
N ASN A 96 13.83 6.99 -2.07
CA ASN A 96 14.16 6.83 -3.48
C ASN A 96 13.45 5.62 -4.09
N THR A 97 13.11 4.63 -3.28
CA THR A 97 12.34 3.48 -3.72
C THR A 97 11.01 3.91 -4.30
N ARG A 98 10.28 4.78 -3.62
CA ARG A 98 9.01 5.30 -4.11
C ARG A 98 9.21 6.04 -5.43
N THR A 99 10.22 6.91 -5.49
CA THR A 99 10.48 7.71 -6.68
C THR A 99 10.79 6.81 -7.88
N GLU A 100 11.62 5.79 -7.69
CA GLU A 100 11.95 4.88 -8.77
C GLU A 100 10.74 4.07 -9.23
N ALA A 101 9.93 3.60 -8.30
CA ALA A 101 8.73 2.84 -8.64
C ALA A 101 7.78 3.66 -9.51
N VAL A 102 7.53 4.90 -9.15
CA VAL A 102 6.65 5.78 -9.94
C VAL A 102 7.23 5.99 -11.34
N LYS A 103 8.54 6.18 -11.45
CA LYS A 103 9.20 6.31 -12.76
C LYS A 103 9.03 5.08 -13.63
N ARG A 104 8.95 3.90 -13.01
CA ARG A 104 8.76 2.64 -13.73
C ARG A 104 7.30 2.39 -14.09
N GLY A 105 6.39 3.26 -13.68
CA GLY A 105 4.98 3.14 -13.97
C GLY A 105 4.16 2.48 -12.88
N THR A 106 4.76 2.18 -11.72
CA THR A 106 4.02 1.65 -10.58
C THR A 106 3.03 2.68 -10.07
N ARG A 107 1.77 2.28 -9.88
CA ARG A 107 0.78 3.14 -9.26
C ARG A 107 0.89 2.97 -7.76
N ILE A 108 1.11 4.06 -7.06
CA ILE A 108 1.27 4.03 -5.61
C ILE A 108 0.10 4.73 -4.95
N ILE A 109 -0.55 4.03 -4.03
CA ILE A 109 -1.64 4.56 -3.24
C ILE A 109 -1.22 4.49 -1.79
N SER A 110 -1.12 5.64 -1.16
CA SER A 110 -0.80 5.70 0.26
C SER A 110 -2.06 6.09 1.00
N THR A 111 -2.42 5.29 1.97
CA THR A 111 -3.55 5.56 2.82
C THR A 111 -3.08 5.64 4.25
N GLN A 112 -3.68 6.54 5.00
CA GLN A 112 -3.43 6.66 6.43
C GLN A 112 -4.73 6.40 7.16
N PRO A 113 -5.05 5.12 7.42
CA PRO A 113 -6.23 4.85 8.24
C PRO A 113 -5.93 5.41 9.63
N GLY A 114 -6.69 6.40 10.02
CA GLY A 114 -6.43 7.08 11.29
C GLY A 114 -7.15 6.39 12.42
N GLY A 115 -6.48 6.09 13.49
CA GLY A 115 -6.97 5.65 14.77
C GLY A 115 -8.46 5.36 14.87
N ILE A 116 -9.16 6.16 15.65
CA ILE A 116 -10.60 6.02 15.81
C ILE A 116 -11.38 6.61 14.63
N GLU A 117 -10.72 7.45 13.83
CA GLU A 117 -11.33 7.99 12.62
C GLU A 117 -10.98 7.14 11.42
N GLU A 118 -11.07 5.86 11.60
CA GLU A 118 -10.67 4.89 10.59
C GLU A 118 -11.50 4.98 9.30
N TYR A 119 -12.65 5.64 9.35
CA TYR A 119 -13.46 5.89 8.18
C TYR A 119 -13.03 7.16 7.43
N ILE A 120 -12.13 7.94 8.01
CA ILE A 120 -11.53 9.06 7.31
C ILE A 120 -10.37 8.52 6.51
N ILE A 121 -10.59 8.35 5.23
CA ILE A 121 -9.59 7.80 4.34
C ILE A 121 -8.86 8.96 3.68
N GLN A 122 -7.59 9.14 4.05
CA GLN A 122 -6.73 10.05 3.31
C GLN A 122 -5.92 9.18 2.35
N ALA A 123 -6.21 9.30 1.10
CA ALA A 123 -5.51 8.54 0.09
C ALA A 123 -4.84 9.47 -0.90
N VAL A 124 -3.58 9.19 -1.18
CA VAL A 124 -2.85 9.88 -2.24
C VAL A 124 -2.56 8.85 -3.32
N VAL A 125 -2.99 9.18 -4.52
CA VAL A 125 -2.75 8.32 -5.68
C VAL A 125 -1.66 8.96 -6.52
N GLU A 126 -0.58 8.23 -6.75
CA GLU A 126 0.52 8.70 -7.57
C GLU A 126 0.68 7.81 -8.78
N VAL A 127 0.73 8.44 -9.93
CA VAL A 127 0.95 7.76 -11.20
C VAL A 127 1.94 8.57 -12.01
N ASP A 128 2.65 7.90 -12.89
CA ASP A 128 3.54 8.56 -13.85
C ASP A 128 2.73 8.82 -15.13
N PHE A 129 2.57 10.09 -15.43
CA PHE A 129 1.83 10.50 -16.62
C PHE A 129 2.78 10.68 -17.79
#